data_dbf318b0c2b1fac59bb8b8f8a35ff4b1
#
_entry.id   dbf318b0c2b1fac59bb8b8f8a35ff4b1
#
_cell.length_a   1.000
_cell.length_b   1.000
_cell.length_c   1.000
_cell.angle_alpha   90.00
_cell.angle_beta   90.00
_cell.angle_gamma   90.00
#
_symmetry.space_group_name_H-M   'P 1'
#
loop_
_entity.id
_entity.type
_entity.pdbx_description
1 polymer ?
#
loop_
_entity_poly.entity_id
_entity_poly.type
_entity_poly.pdbx_seq_one_letter_code
_entity_poly.pdbx_strand_id
1 'polypeptide(L)'
;MIRGFLSDVLAKWKRFRWQGLVKVWAVFMAIALVLLVESLGVHYGATRFDITYLDRAKAIPAANAIAGQKATNLLVVDSSQEGVSDAEAMLDQILLDMKVPTTTVDVADENAEFPALNHYSTIVVAMPNLDRLGEHVLQIMQWAKKGGGVMFAMTPEKTGYLDVI
;
A
#
# COMPACT_ATOMS: atom_id res chain seq x y z
N MET A 1 -69.52 16.31 37.88
CA MET A 1 -68.74 15.11 38.07
C MET A 1 -68.06 14.59 36.77
N ILE A 2 -68.65 14.72 35.58
CA ILE A 2 -68.14 14.17 34.33
C ILE A 2 -66.88 14.92 33.77
N ARG A 3 -66.74 16.23 33.99
CA ARG A 3 -65.60 16.99 33.49
C ARG A 3 -64.24 16.66 34.13
N GLY A 4 -64.21 16.26 35.39
CA GLY A 4 -62.99 15.82 36.08
C GLY A 4 -62.47 14.47 35.62
N PHE A 5 -63.39 13.55 35.33
CA PHE A 5 -63.02 12.21 34.84
C PHE A 5 -62.38 12.25 33.45
N LEU A 6 -62.90 13.08 32.54
CA LEU A 6 -62.36 13.25 31.19
C LEU A 6 -60.96 13.90 31.20
N SER A 7 -60.72 14.85 32.07
CA SER A 7 -59.41 15.50 32.19
C SER A 7 -58.35 14.54 32.71
N ASP A 8 -58.67 13.68 33.65
CA ASP A 8 -57.74 12.66 34.19
C ASP A 8 -57.43 11.54 33.20
N VAL A 9 -58.43 11.11 32.43
CA VAL A 9 -58.21 10.11 31.36
C VAL A 9 -57.33 10.69 30.25
N LEU A 10 -57.57 11.92 29.83
CA LEU A 10 -56.76 12.60 28.82
C LEU A 10 -55.31 12.86 29.30
N ALA A 11 -55.14 13.22 30.58
CA ALA A 11 -53.83 13.42 31.16
C ALA A 11 -53.04 12.08 31.26
N LYS A 12 -53.71 10.98 31.65
CA LYS A 12 -53.14 9.64 31.65
C LYS A 12 -52.76 9.16 30.24
N TRP A 13 -53.64 9.45 29.26
CA TRP A 13 -53.41 9.06 27.85
C TRP A 13 -52.24 9.83 27.22
N LYS A 14 -52.15 11.15 27.53
CA LYS A 14 -51.03 11.99 27.10
C LYS A 14 -49.71 11.52 27.72
N ARG A 15 -49.70 11.15 29.00
CA ARG A 15 -48.51 10.65 29.70
C ARG A 15 -48.07 9.27 29.16
N PHE A 16 -49.01 8.40 28.85
CA PHE A 16 -48.75 7.08 28.29
C PHE A 16 -48.13 7.16 26.87
N ARG A 17 -48.66 8.02 26.00
CA ARG A 17 -48.08 8.26 24.66
C ARG A 17 -46.72 8.89 24.72
N TRP A 18 -46.48 9.83 25.63
CA TRP A 18 -45.17 10.45 25.80
C TRP A 18 -44.11 9.45 26.29
N GLN A 19 -44.42 8.60 27.23
CA GLN A 19 -43.50 7.56 27.72
C GLN A 19 -43.19 6.53 26.65
N GLY A 20 -44.12 6.18 25.79
CA GLY A 20 -43.89 5.33 24.64
C GLY A 20 -42.95 5.96 23.59
N LEU A 21 -43.24 7.24 23.25
CA LEU A 21 -42.40 8.03 22.34
C LEU A 21 -40.99 8.22 22.87
N VAL A 22 -40.79 8.52 24.13
CA VAL A 22 -39.47 8.69 24.76
C VAL A 22 -38.68 7.37 24.70
N LYS A 23 -39.34 6.24 24.94
CA LYS A 23 -38.67 4.92 24.83
C LYS A 23 -38.22 4.63 23.38
N VAL A 24 -39.10 4.92 22.42
CA VAL A 24 -38.76 4.71 20.98
C VAL A 24 -37.60 5.64 20.57
N TRP A 25 -37.66 6.92 20.99
CA TRP A 25 -36.54 7.86 20.74
C TRP A 25 -35.22 7.42 21.43
N ALA A 26 -35.29 6.89 22.66
CA ALA A 26 -34.11 6.41 23.36
C ALA A 26 -33.47 5.22 22.61
N VAL A 27 -34.27 4.30 22.06
CA VAL A 27 -33.78 3.20 21.25
C VAL A 27 -33.16 3.68 19.94
N PHE A 28 -33.82 4.63 19.25
CA PHE A 28 -33.25 5.24 18.04
C PHE A 28 -31.94 5.95 18.30
N MET A 29 -31.84 6.70 19.39
CA MET A 29 -30.61 7.38 19.79
C MET A 29 -29.50 6.39 20.15
N ALA A 30 -29.81 5.28 20.81
CA ALA A 30 -28.85 4.23 21.12
C ALA A 30 -28.31 3.56 19.83
N ILE A 31 -29.19 3.23 18.88
CA ILE A 31 -28.80 2.68 17.59
C ILE A 31 -27.95 3.69 16.81
N ALA A 32 -28.36 4.94 16.75
CA ALA A 32 -27.60 6.00 16.07
C ALA A 32 -26.20 6.20 16.70
N LEU A 33 -26.10 6.11 18.04
CA LEU A 33 -24.84 6.21 18.75
C LEU A 33 -23.92 5.02 18.45
N VAL A 34 -24.45 3.81 18.40
CA VAL A 34 -23.68 2.59 18.03
C VAL A 34 -23.17 2.72 16.60
N LEU A 35 -24.03 3.10 15.64
CA LEU A 35 -23.62 3.30 14.24
C LEU A 35 -22.59 4.42 14.09
N LEU A 36 -22.69 5.47 14.88
CA LEU A 36 -21.74 6.58 14.89
C LEU A 36 -20.40 6.15 15.47
N VAL A 37 -20.39 5.36 16.53
CA VAL A 37 -19.16 4.79 17.12
C VAL A 37 -18.51 3.80 16.16
N GLU A 38 -19.29 2.93 15.49
CA GLU A 38 -18.76 2.03 14.47
C GLU A 38 -18.23 2.80 13.26
N SER A 39 -18.96 3.81 12.77
CA SER A 39 -18.51 4.65 11.66
C SER A 39 -17.24 5.43 12.00
N LEU A 40 -17.15 6.00 13.20
CA LEU A 40 -15.94 6.64 13.70
C LEU A 40 -14.82 5.62 13.91
N GLY A 41 -15.12 4.44 14.44
CA GLY A 41 -14.16 3.35 14.62
C GLY A 41 -13.57 2.87 13.31
N VAL A 42 -14.41 2.70 12.28
CA VAL A 42 -13.94 2.36 10.92
C VAL A 42 -13.18 3.51 10.29
N HIS A 43 -13.65 4.75 10.43
CA HIS A 43 -12.98 5.92 9.84
C HIS A 43 -11.66 6.24 10.56
N TYR A 44 -11.64 6.20 11.90
CA TYR A 44 -10.40 6.36 12.68
C TYR A 44 -9.50 5.13 12.62
N GLY A 45 -10.06 3.94 12.50
CA GLY A 45 -9.30 2.73 12.26
C GLY A 45 -8.62 2.72 10.90
N ALA A 46 -9.35 3.09 9.84
CA ALA A 46 -8.80 3.19 8.48
C ALA A 46 -7.75 4.31 8.32
N THR A 47 -7.87 5.41 9.09
CA THR A 47 -6.91 6.52 9.05
C THR A 47 -5.78 6.40 10.07
N ARG A 48 -5.94 5.58 11.13
CA ARG A 48 -4.90 5.32 12.14
C ARG A 48 -4.22 3.97 12.01
N PHE A 49 -4.78 3.03 11.30
CA PHE A 49 -3.98 1.98 10.69
C PHE A 49 -3.25 2.64 9.52
N ASP A 50 -2.33 3.49 9.86
CA ASP A 50 -1.24 3.87 9.03
C ASP A 50 -0.63 2.55 8.56
N ILE A 51 -0.92 2.20 7.32
CA ILE A 51 -0.39 1.00 6.67
C ILE A 51 1.12 0.98 6.91
N THR A 52 1.75 2.16 6.94
CA THR A 52 3.15 2.37 7.28
C THR A 52 3.54 1.84 8.67
N TYR A 53 2.64 1.83 9.67
CA TYR A 53 3.00 1.35 11.01
C TYR A 53 2.99 -0.18 11.12
N LEU A 54 2.03 -0.84 10.47
CA LEU A 54 2.00 -2.30 10.38
C LEU A 54 3.13 -2.82 9.49
N ASP A 55 3.44 -2.11 8.42
CA ASP A 55 4.53 -2.45 7.52
C ASP A 55 5.88 -2.25 8.20
N ARG A 56 6.04 -1.18 8.98
CA ARG A 56 7.26 -0.94 9.76
C ARG A 56 7.49 -2.00 10.84
N ALA A 57 6.44 -2.43 11.53
CA ALA A 57 6.55 -3.50 12.54
C ALA A 57 6.88 -4.86 11.93
N LYS A 58 6.51 -5.11 10.67
CA LYS A 58 6.84 -6.32 9.91
C LYS A 58 8.20 -6.19 9.19
N ALA A 59 8.54 -5.00 8.71
CA ALA A 59 9.77 -4.75 7.97
C ALA A 59 11.04 -4.96 8.82
N ILE A 60 11.01 -4.59 10.11
CA ILE A 60 12.15 -4.77 11.00
C ILE A 60 12.58 -6.24 11.12
N PRO A 61 11.68 -7.23 11.40
CA PRO A 61 12.04 -8.63 11.38
C PRO A 61 12.51 -9.15 10.02
N ALA A 62 11.91 -8.65 8.93
CA ALA A 62 12.30 -9.02 7.57
C ALA A 62 13.70 -8.49 7.23
N ALA A 63 13.98 -7.23 7.54
CA ALA A 63 15.29 -6.63 7.38
C ALA A 63 16.38 -7.39 8.17
N ASN A 64 16.08 -7.76 9.42
CA ASN A 64 17.00 -8.57 10.23
C ASN A 64 17.25 -9.96 9.62
N ALA A 65 16.25 -10.56 8.95
CA ALA A 65 16.38 -11.87 8.33
C ALA A 65 17.34 -11.87 7.12
N ILE A 66 17.47 -10.74 6.43
CA ILE A 66 18.34 -10.58 5.25
C ILE A 66 19.62 -9.80 5.56
N ALA A 67 19.78 -9.28 6.77
CA ALA A 67 20.95 -8.52 7.18
C ALA A 67 22.23 -9.36 7.00
N GLY A 68 23.19 -8.82 6.28
CA GLY A 68 24.47 -9.49 5.98
C GLY A 68 24.40 -10.57 4.89
N GLN A 69 23.23 -10.84 4.32
CA GLN A 69 23.17 -11.71 3.14
C GLN A 69 23.63 -10.97 1.89
N LYS A 70 24.30 -11.67 0.99
CA LYS A 70 24.66 -11.11 -0.32
C LYS A 70 23.39 -10.95 -1.16
N ALA A 71 23.22 -9.79 -1.77
CA ALA A 71 22.08 -9.54 -2.65
C ALA A 71 22.11 -10.49 -3.85
N THR A 72 20.99 -11.14 -4.10
CA THR A 72 20.78 -12.04 -5.24
C THR A 72 19.86 -11.42 -6.29
N ASN A 73 19.25 -10.28 -5.98
CA ASN A 73 18.37 -9.55 -6.88
C ASN A 73 18.88 -8.12 -7.04
N LEU A 74 18.73 -7.61 -8.24
CA LEU A 74 19.07 -6.24 -8.60
C LEU A 74 17.78 -5.51 -8.97
N LEU A 75 17.48 -4.41 -8.28
CA LEU A 75 16.43 -3.47 -8.65
C LEU A 75 17.06 -2.29 -9.39
N VAL A 76 16.61 -2.04 -10.60
CA VAL A 76 17.10 -0.95 -11.44
C VAL A 76 16.00 0.07 -11.60
N VAL A 77 16.27 1.29 -11.20
CA VAL A 77 15.33 2.42 -11.21
C VAL A 77 15.94 3.63 -11.91
N ASP A 78 15.11 4.59 -12.27
CA ASP A 78 15.52 5.93 -12.67
C ASP A 78 14.64 6.94 -11.94
N SER A 79 15.10 7.44 -10.82
CA SER A 79 14.34 8.35 -9.94
C SER A 79 14.00 9.68 -10.61
N SER A 80 14.60 10.00 -11.76
CA SER A 80 14.28 11.20 -12.55
C SER A 80 12.95 11.09 -13.30
N GLN A 81 12.38 9.87 -13.43
CA GLN A 81 11.15 9.64 -14.15
C GLN A 81 9.93 9.68 -13.21
N GLU A 82 8.80 10.17 -13.72
CA GLU A 82 7.56 10.30 -12.94
C GLU A 82 7.05 8.92 -12.48
N GLY A 83 6.66 8.84 -11.21
CA GLY A 83 6.10 7.63 -10.60
C GLY A 83 7.12 6.55 -10.24
N VAL A 84 8.38 6.68 -10.61
CA VAL A 84 9.41 5.67 -10.31
C VAL A 84 9.72 5.62 -8.83
N SER A 85 9.81 6.76 -8.13
CA SER A 85 10.07 6.78 -6.69
C SER A 85 9.00 6.05 -5.87
N ASP A 86 7.73 6.18 -6.26
CA ASP A 86 6.63 5.45 -5.59
C ASP A 86 6.70 3.95 -5.90
N ALA A 87 7.00 3.59 -7.15
CA ALA A 87 7.18 2.20 -7.55
C ALA A 87 8.39 1.55 -6.85
N GLU A 88 9.51 2.27 -6.73
CA GLU A 88 10.69 1.84 -5.99
C GLU A 88 10.35 1.54 -4.53
N ALA A 89 9.73 2.51 -3.83
CA ALA A 89 9.35 2.34 -2.42
C ALA A 89 8.43 1.13 -2.20
N MET A 90 7.47 0.92 -3.12
CA MET A 90 6.57 -0.23 -3.07
C MET A 90 7.31 -1.55 -3.32
N LEU A 91 8.20 -1.58 -4.31
CA LEU A 91 8.97 -2.77 -4.65
C LEU A 91 9.97 -3.14 -3.54
N ASP A 92 10.67 -2.16 -2.99
CA ASP A 92 11.57 -2.37 -1.86
C ASP A 92 10.83 -2.98 -0.67
N GLN A 93 9.63 -2.49 -0.37
CA GLN A 93 8.81 -3.05 0.70
C GLN A 93 8.37 -4.48 0.40
N ILE A 94 7.93 -4.78 -0.82
CA ILE A 94 7.53 -6.13 -1.23
C ILE A 94 8.72 -7.09 -1.14
N LEU A 95 9.88 -6.72 -1.69
CA LEU A 95 11.08 -7.54 -1.68
C LEU A 95 11.59 -7.79 -0.26
N LEU A 96 11.50 -6.77 0.61
CA LEU A 96 11.83 -6.89 2.02
C LEU A 96 10.89 -7.85 2.76
N ASP A 97 9.57 -7.76 2.53
CA ASP A 97 8.58 -8.65 3.13
C ASP A 97 8.75 -10.11 2.67
N MET A 98 9.16 -10.29 1.41
CA MET A 98 9.51 -11.60 0.85
C MET A 98 10.87 -12.11 1.35
N LYS A 99 11.63 -11.32 2.13
CA LYS A 99 12.99 -11.62 2.61
C LYS A 99 13.97 -11.89 1.47
N VAL A 100 13.84 -11.12 0.39
CA VAL A 100 14.68 -11.21 -0.80
C VAL A 100 15.81 -10.18 -0.69
N PRO A 101 17.09 -10.61 -0.54
CA PRO A 101 18.21 -9.69 -0.51
C PRO A 101 18.36 -8.98 -1.87
N THR A 102 18.18 -7.66 -1.87
CA THR A 102 18.16 -6.84 -3.10
C THR A 102 19.18 -5.71 -2.98
N THR A 103 19.80 -5.38 -4.09
CA THR A 103 20.59 -4.16 -4.28
C THR A 103 19.84 -3.26 -5.26
N THR A 104 19.65 -1.99 -4.92
CA THR A 104 19.03 -1.00 -5.81
C THR A 104 20.12 -0.17 -6.49
N VAL A 105 19.94 0.07 -7.78
CA VAL A 105 20.76 0.97 -8.59
C VAL A 105 19.87 1.97 -9.27
N ASP A 106 20.12 3.24 -9.01
CA ASP A 106 19.45 4.36 -9.65
C ASP A 106 20.32 4.87 -10.80
N VAL A 107 19.84 4.73 -12.02
CA VAL A 107 20.55 5.20 -13.22
C VAL A 107 20.49 6.71 -13.40
N ALA A 108 19.69 7.43 -12.60
CA ALA A 108 19.72 8.89 -12.53
C ALA A 108 20.93 9.40 -11.76
N ASP A 109 21.53 8.60 -10.88
CA ASP A 109 22.73 8.96 -10.15
C ASP A 109 23.97 8.75 -11.03
N GLU A 110 24.58 9.85 -11.49
CA GLU A 110 25.77 9.83 -12.33
C GLU A 110 26.99 9.17 -11.64
N ASN A 111 26.99 9.05 -10.32
CA ASN A 111 28.02 8.40 -9.55
C ASN A 111 27.75 6.91 -9.27
N ALA A 112 26.56 6.43 -9.60
CA ALA A 112 26.21 5.04 -9.40
C ALA A 112 26.94 4.16 -10.43
N GLU A 113 27.81 3.26 -9.96
CA GLU A 113 28.39 2.23 -10.81
C GLU A 113 27.36 1.11 -11.05
N PHE A 114 27.12 0.78 -12.32
CA PHE A 114 26.27 -0.33 -12.66
C PHE A 114 26.97 -1.65 -12.29
N PRO A 115 26.39 -2.50 -11.43
CA PRO A 115 27.10 -3.63 -10.86
C PRO A 115 27.31 -4.76 -11.87
N ALA A 116 28.32 -5.59 -11.62
CA ALA A 116 28.53 -6.81 -12.39
C ALA A 116 27.37 -7.80 -12.15
N LEU A 117 26.71 -8.25 -13.22
CA LEU A 117 25.48 -9.02 -13.16
C LEU A 117 25.64 -10.50 -12.81
N ASN A 118 26.87 -11.02 -12.81
CA ASN A 118 27.18 -12.47 -12.73
C ASN A 118 26.74 -13.15 -11.42
N HIS A 119 26.45 -12.39 -10.36
CA HIS A 119 26.04 -12.94 -9.07
C HIS A 119 24.55 -12.71 -8.73
N TYR A 120 23.85 -11.98 -9.58
CA TYR A 120 22.41 -11.85 -9.45
C TYR A 120 21.68 -13.00 -10.13
N SER A 121 20.54 -13.38 -9.60
CA SER A 121 19.63 -14.39 -10.18
C SER A 121 18.45 -13.73 -10.90
N THR A 122 18.06 -12.53 -10.44
CA THR A 122 16.93 -11.77 -11.00
C THR A 122 17.29 -10.30 -11.07
N ILE A 123 16.85 -9.66 -12.14
CA ILE A 123 16.91 -8.21 -12.32
C ILE A 123 15.47 -7.71 -12.46
N VAL A 124 15.08 -6.77 -11.60
CA VAL A 124 13.79 -6.07 -11.67
C VAL A 124 14.06 -4.69 -12.22
N VAL A 125 13.45 -4.37 -13.36
CA VAL A 125 13.55 -3.06 -14.00
C VAL A 125 12.26 -2.29 -13.72
N ALA A 126 12.36 -1.23 -12.93
CA ALA A 126 11.26 -0.41 -12.49
C ALA A 126 11.36 1.01 -13.06
N MET A 127 11.40 1.12 -14.38
CA MET A 127 11.38 2.38 -15.11
C MET A 127 10.61 2.21 -16.42
N PRO A 128 9.83 3.22 -16.86
CA PRO A 128 9.11 3.15 -18.13
C PRO A 128 10.02 3.38 -19.34
N ASN A 129 10.99 4.27 -19.25
CA ASN A 129 11.86 4.62 -20.38
C ASN A 129 13.19 3.85 -20.30
N LEU A 130 13.32 2.79 -21.10
CA LEU A 130 14.49 1.93 -21.13
C LEU A 130 15.69 2.56 -21.85
N ASP A 131 15.52 3.61 -22.64
CA ASP A 131 16.62 4.30 -23.32
C ASP A 131 17.63 4.90 -22.32
N ARG A 132 17.16 5.21 -21.11
CA ARG A 132 17.97 5.71 -20.01
C ARG A 132 19.00 4.70 -19.49
N LEU A 133 18.76 3.42 -19.71
CA LEU A 133 19.74 2.36 -19.41
C LEU A 133 20.96 2.38 -20.34
N GLY A 134 20.84 3.01 -21.52
CA GLY A 134 21.94 3.09 -22.48
C GLY A 134 22.53 1.71 -22.82
N GLU A 135 23.85 1.59 -22.69
CA GLU A 135 24.57 0.33 -22.96
C GLU A 135 24.26 -0.80 -21.98
N HIS A 136 23.74 -0.48 -20.79
CA HIS A 136 23.37 -1.49 -19.78
C HIS A 136 22.22 -2.38 -20.24
N VAL A 137 21.36 -1.92 -21.16
CA VAL A 137 20.34 -2.77 -21.79
C VAL A 137 20.99 -4.00 -22.43
N LEU A 138 22.07 -3.81 -23.20
CA LEU A 138 22.77 -4.92 -23.85
C LEU A 138 23.43 -5.88 -22.84
N GLN A 139 23.94 -5.35 -21.74
CA GLN A 139 24.50 -6.15 -20.64
C GLN A 139 23.42 -7.02 -20.00
N ILE A 140 22.27 -6.44 -19.68
CA ILE A 140 21.10 -7.15 -19.11
C ILE A 140 20.61 -8.23 -20.08
N MET A 141 20.47 -7.90 -21.36
CA MET A 141 20.03 -8.88 -22.37
C MET A 141 21.00 -10.05 -22.54
N GLN A 142 22.31 -9.77 -22.58
CA GLN A 142 23.32 -10.82 -22.66
C GLN A 142 23.32 -11.72 -21.43
N TRP A 143 23.08 -11.13 -20.26
CA TRP A 143 22.96 -11.86 -19.01
C TRP A 143 21.67 -12.70 -18.98
N ALA A 144 20.54 -12.17 -19.45
CA ALA A 144 19.28 -12.91 -19.58
C ALA A 144 19.40 -14.10 -20.53
N LYS A 145 20.10 -13.94 -21.66
CA LYS A 145 20.40 -15.07 -22.59
C LYS A 145 21.19 -16.19 -21.95
N LYS A 146 21.91 -15.92 -20.86
CA LYS A 146 22.65 -16.94 -20.08
C LYS A 146 21.79 -17.58 -18.99
N GLY A 147 20.51 -17.30 -18.93
CA GLY A 147 19.56 -17.89 -17.99
C GLY A 147 19.17 -17.01 -16.81
N GLY A 148 19.56 -15.75 -16.79
CA GLY A 148 19.10 -14.78 -15.78
C GLY A 148 17.63 -14.40 -15.97
N GLY A 149 16.92 -14.17 -14.88
CA GLY A 149 15.51 -13.72 -14.90
C GLY A 149 15.39 -12.20 -14.94
N VAL A 150 14.70 -11.63 -15.94
CA VAL A 150 14.40 -10.20 -16.00
C VAL A 150 12.90 -9.99 -15.82
N MET A 151 12.54 -9.06 -14.94
CA MET A 151 11.17 -8.64 -14.69
C MET A 151 11.05 -7.14 -14.93
N PHE A 152 10.05 -6.73 -15.70
CA PHE A 152 9.67 -5.33 -15.83
C PHE A 152 8.52 -5.05 -14.86
N ALA A 153 8.76 -4.20 -13.87
CA ALA A 153 7.77 -3.85 -12.85
C ALA A 153 6.89 -2.66 -13.26
N MET A 154 7.31 -1.90 -14.27
CA MET A 154 6.51 -0.85 -14.91
C MET A 154 6.31 -1.18 -16.37
N THR A 155 5.20 -0.67 -16.96
CA THR A 155 4.96 -0.84 -18.39
C THR A 155 5.97 -0.01 -19.17
N PRO A 156 6.84 -0.65 -19.99
CA PRO A 156 7.82 0.09 -20.76
C PRO A 156 7.15 1.00 -21.79
N GLU A 157 7.67 2.20 -21.94
CA GLU A 157 7.33 3.06 -23.07
C GLU A 157 7.83 2.40 -24.38
N LYS A 158 7.19 2.76 -25.50
CA LYS A 158 7.68 2.33 -26.82
C LYS A 158 9.01 2.99 -27.11
N THR A 159 10.09 2.28 -26.86
CA THR A 159 11.46 2.68 -27.15
C THR A 159 12.04 1.76 -28.21
N GLY A 160 13.10 2.20 -28.90
CA GLY A 160 13.77 1.37 -29.91
C GLY A 160 14.35 0.05 -29.38
N TYR A 161 14.50 -0.07 -28.07
CA TYR A 161 15.00 -1.32 -27.44
C TYR A 161 13.91 -2.38 -27.24
N LEU A 162 12.62 -2.03 -27.22
CA LEU A 162 11.53 -3.00 -27.12
C LEU A 162 11.43 -3.92 -28.33
N ASP A 163 11.88 -3.46 -29.50
CA ASP A 163 11.88 -4.28 -30.73
C ASP A 163 12.99 -5.35 -30.72
N VAL A 164 13.89 -5.30 -29.73
CA VAL A 164 15.07 -6.18 -29.61
C VAL A 164 14.92 -7.20 -28.48
N ILE A 165 13.94 -6.99 -27.57
CA ILE A 165 13.62 -7.87 -26.44
C ILE A 165 12.51 -8.83 -26.82
#